data_8c0e5ac9b835e3b2a8e588cebd8bf1aa
#
_entry.id   8c0e5ac9b835e3b2a8e588cebd8bf1aa
#
_cell.length_a   1.000
_cell.length_b   1.000
_cell.length_c   1.000
_cell.angle_alpha   90.00
_cell.angle_beta   90.00
_cell.angle_gamma   90.00
#
_symmetry.space_group_name_H-M   'P 1'
#
loop_
_entity.id
_entity.type
_entity.pdbx_description
1 polymer ?
#
loop_
_entity_poly.entity_id
_entity_poly.type
_entity_poly.pdbx_seq_one_letter_code
_entity_poly.pdbx_strand_id
1 'polypeptide(L)'
;MAVIITDNRTRPTQADTTTGWTSSSGVAVFTSAPTPVEATGCLGVQVSNSTEDSYFSQTAANLTDTLVYCWLLPGGVLETVVGGGVQIYLGDGTNNRGYHIGGSNGAGFRHDAGPVVWQCFVVDTGNLPANTSQFGGGAPNFGAITRVGNVFTTLAKSVGGQENCFIDIIAYGNGGLTITGGGTGTEGKFLEIATADRSEANLTAYGICRELGAGLFGLQGPLTFGSTGTGSVDFEDTGLTVVFEDRNIGTNKYGITIAGGTGNTTVIFGNRDGVGLGSQGVNFVCPTGVGAFWNASDTDINLLGLYGGSLAGFNNGVTFTSSATTGPNHEIFSTAFRQCGLITVGTTEFRNNSITGSVATSAVLLETTSIVSDLVFTSAGTGHAITIETPGTYDFTDFTYEGYAATDGSTGNESFYNNSGGAVTINVSGGDSPTVRNGAGASTVVNNNISITVTNLKDNTEVRVFLTSTLDNAPPYTAPTEVAGVEIATDGTAGARSFTFSVAAGTGLTIRTFNERWIAADIAIVPTSSQEVQIAQQRDRVFTNPS
;
A
#
# COMPACT_ATOMS: atom_id res chain seq x y z
N MET A 1 -9.11 -13.06 -22.05
CA MET A 1 -10.47 -12.48 -21.92
C MET A 1 -10.29 -11.15 -21.22
N ALA A 2 -11.00 -10.12 -21.62
CA ALA A 2 -10.99 -8.83 -20.93
C ALA A 2 -11.45 -9.01 -19.47
N VAL A 3 -11.08 -8.08 -18.59
CA VAL A 3 -11.60 -8.05 -17.23
C VAL A 3 -13.12 -7.93 -17.22
N ILE A 4 -13.73 -8.57 -16.25
CA ILE A 4 -15.17 -8.45 -15.97
C ILE A 4 -15.30 -7.53 -14.77
N ILE A 5 -16.05 -6.46 -14.94
CA ILE A 5 -16.29 -5.48 -13.90
C ILE A 5 -17.71 -5.62 -13.37
N THR A 6 -17.83 -5.79 -12.08
CA THR A 6 -19.12 -5.81 -11.38
C THR A 6 -19.25 -4.56 -10.52
N ASP A 7 -20.29 -3.78 -10.78
CA ASP A 7 -20.64 -2.63 -9.93
C ASP A 7 -21.47 -3.12 -8.73
N ASN A 8 -20.92 -2.95 -7.54
CA ASN A 8 -21.57 -3.36 -6.28
C ASN A 8 -22.42 -2.24 -5.66
N ARG A 9 -22.59 -1.13 -6.34
CA ARG A 9 -23.40 -0.02 -5.89
C ARG A 9 -24.84 -0.16 -6.37
N THR A 10 -25.76 0.48 -5.67
CA THR A 10 -27.15 0.62 -6.11
C THR A 10 -27.25 1.81 -7.06
N ARG A 11 -27.91 1.63 -8.19
CA ARG A 11 -28.24 2.67 -9.17
C ARG A 11 -29.74 2.93 -9.17
N PRO A 12 -30.22 3.98 -8.50
CA PRO A 12 -31.65 4.29 -8.46
C PRO A 12 -32.16 4.81 -9.80
N THR A 13 -31.28 5.43 -10.60
CA THR A 13 -31.62 5.98 -11.91
C THR A 13 -30.41 6.07 -12.82
N GLN A 14 -30.64 5.92 -14.11
CA GLN A 14 -29.69 6.15 -15.19
C GLN A 14 -29.97 7.50 -15.92
N ALA A 15 -30.92 8.26 -15.43
CA ALA A 15 -31.33 9.56 -15.99
C ALA A 15 -31.74 9.55 -17.49
N ASP A 16 -32.13 8.40 -18.02
CA ASP A 16 -32.59 8.25 -19.42
C ASP A 16 -34.00 8.76 -19.67
N THR A 17 -34.78 9.00 -18.64
CA THR A 17 -36.17 9.45 -18.69
C THR A 17 -36.45 10.52 -17.67
N THR A 18 -37.47 11.36 -17.90
CA THR A 18 -37.96 12.33 -16.92
C THR A 18 -38.83 11.69 -15.82
N THR A 19 -39.18 10.43 -15.95
CA THR A 19 -40.05 9.74 -14.99
C THR A 19 -39.35 9.64 -13.62
N GLY A 20 -40.05 10.06 -12.58
CA GLY A 20 -39.51 10.07 -11.21
C GLY A 20 -38.65 11.30 -10.87
N TRP A 21 -38.35 12.15 -11.86
CA TRP A 21 -37.61 13.37 -11.64
C TRP A 21 -38.52 14.58 -11.34
N THR A 22 -38.03 15.42 -10.45
CA THR A 22 -38.60 16.70 -10.10
C THR A 22 -37.51 17.76 -10.19
N SER A 23 -37.83 18.92 -10.77
CA SER A 23 -36.91 20.04 -10.86
C SER A 23 -37.66 21.34 -10.66
N SER A 24 -37.00 22.34 -10.08
CA SER A 24 -37.54 23.70 -9.93
C SER A 24 -37.68 24.44 -11.25
N SER A 25 -36.85 24.10 -12.25
CA SER A 25 -36.84 24.77 -13.57
C SER A 25 -37.26 23.89 -14.74
N GLY A 26 -37.46 22.60 -14.50
CA GLY A 26 -37.76 21.60 -15.53
C GLY A 26 -36.56 20.77 -15.95
N VAL A 27 -36.86 19.58 -16.43
CA VAL A 27 -35.89 18.60 -16.96
C VAL A 27 -36.33 18.13 -18.34
N ALA A 28 -35.35 17.88 -19.22
CA ALA A 28 -35.58 17.27 -20.52
C ALA A 28 -34.54 16.18 -20.80
N VAL A 29 -34.95 15.16 -21.56
CA VAL A 29 -34.03 14.09 -21.98
C VAL A 29 -33.28 14.52 -23.24
N PHE A 30 -31.97 14.30 -23.24
CA PHE A 30 -31.08 14.53 -24.35
C PHE A 30 -30.44 13.19 -24.77
N THR A 31 -30.48 12.88 -26.06
CA THR A 31 -30.06 11.56 -26.59
C THR A 31 -28.84 11.64 -27.51
N SER A 32 -28.41 12.82 -27.90
CA SER A 32 -27.35 12.97 -28.91
C SER A 32 -26.37 14.11 -28.66
N ALA A 33 -26.74 15.10 -27.87
CA ALA A 33 -25.86 16.23 -27.56
C ALA A 33 -26.24 16.83 -26.20
N PRO A 34 -25.45 16.58 -25.14
CA PRO A 34 -24.20 15.81 -25.14
C PRO A 34 -24.45 14.31 -25.31
N THR A 35 -23.41 13.59 -25.75
CA THR A 35 -23.44 12.13 -25.75
C THR A 35 -23.56 11.64 -24.30
N PRO A 36 -24.58 10.81 -23.97
CA PRO A 36 -24.72 10.27 -22.62
C PRO A 36 -23.52 9.43 -22.18
N VAL A 37 -23.26 9.38 -20.89
CA VAL A 37 -22.23 8.52 -20.32
C VAL A 37 -22.65 7.06 -20.41
N GLU A 38 -23.92 6.78 -20.16
CA GLU A 38 -24.51 5.44 -20.23
C GLU A 38 -25.85 5.45 -20.99
N ALA A 39 -26.18 4.34 -21.57
CA ALA A 39 -27.47 4.04 -22.21
C ALA A 39 -27.88 5.00 -23.34
N THR A 40 -29.11 5.49 -23.35
CA THR A 40 -29.69 6.15 -24.50
C THR A 40 -29.97 7.64 -24.30
N GLY A 41 -29.79 8.16 -23.09
CA GLY A 41 -30.09 9.53 -22.78
C GLY A 41 -29.43 10.04 -21.52
N CYS A 42 -29.43 11.34 -21.36
CA CYS A 42 -29.11 12.03 -20.12
C CYS A 42 -30.12 13.13 -19.85
N LEU A 43 -30.25 13.59 -18.62
CA LEU A 43 -31.15 14.69 -18.28
C LEU A 43 -30.43 16.03 -18.35
N GLY A 44 -30.97 16.95 -19.14
CA GLY A 44 -30.63 18.35 -19.09
C GLY A 44 -31.51 19.08 -18.09
N VAL A 45 -30.87 19.78 -17.17
CA VAL A 45 -31.51 20.71 -16.23
C VAL A 45 -31.28 22.10 -16.72
N GLN A 46 -32.36 22.85 -16.93
CA GLN A 46 -32.28 24.20 -17.38
C GLN A 46 -31.98 25.17 -16.21
N VAL A 47 -30.87 25.86 -16.26
CA VAL A 47 -30.43 26.76 -15.19
C VAL A 47 -30.46 28.21 -15.69
N SER A 48 -31.21 29.07 -15.01
CA SER A 48 -31.35 30.48 -15.35
C SER A 48 -31.16 31.36 -14.13
N ASN A 49 -30.04 32.04 -14.01
CA ASN A 49 -29.74 33.08 -13.01
C ASN A 49 -30.14 32.80 -11.55
N SER A 50 -30.21 31.52 -11.17
CA SER A 50 -30.69 31.06 -9.87
C SER A 50 -30.06 29.76 -9.46
N THR A 51 -30.40 29.30 -8.28
CA THR A 51 -30.10 27.95 -7.77
C THR A 51 -31.24 27.05 -8.17
N GLU A 52 -30.92 26.02 -8.96
CA GLU A 52 -31.90 25.04 -9.43
C GLU A 52 -31.62 23.68 -8.83
N ASP A 53 -32.62 23.09 -8.20
CA ASP A 53 -32.56 21.72 -7.69
C ASP A 53 -33.26 20.75 -8.62
N SER A 54 -32.68 19.57 -8.76
CA SER A 54 -33.25 18.47 -9.51
C SER A 54 -32.99 17.17 -8.77
N TYR A 55 -34.02 16.40 -8.56
CA TYR A 55 -33.88 15.15 -7.84
C TYR A 55 -34.77 14.03 -8.42
N PHE A 56 -34.29 12.82 -8.26
CA PHE A 56 -35.02 11.60 -8.52
C PHE A 56 -35.67 11.10 -7.21
N SER A 57 -36.95 10.77 -7.30
CA SER A 57 -37.69 10.20 -6.16
C SER A 57 -37.55 8.68 -6.16
N GLN A 58 -37.11 8.13 -5.06
CA GLN A 58 -36.85 6.68 -4.89
C GLN A 58 -37.53 6.12 -3.64
N THR A 59 -37.54 4.79 -3.52
CA THR A 59 -37.85 4.13 -2.26
C THR A 59 -36.80 4.50 -1.22
N ALA A 60 -37.22 4.66 0.04
CA ALA A 60 -36.32 5.03 1.13
C ALA A 60 -35.10 4.10 1.22
N ALA A 61 -33.92 4.68 1.10
CA ALA A 61 -32.64 3.98 1.20
C ALA A 61 -31.85 4.47 2.41
N ASN A 62 -31.17 3.55 3.08
CA ASN A 62 -30.22 3.90 4.13
C ASN A 62 -28.88 4.29 3.48
N LEU A 63 -28.59 5.57 3.51
CA LEU A 63 -27.31 6.13 3.03
C LEU A 63 -26.45 6.65 4.20
N THR A 64 -26.66 6.16 5.41
CA THR A 64 -25.77 6.48 6.53
C THR A 64 -24.38 5.97 6.24
N ASP A 65 -23.37 6.84 6.37
CA ASP A 65 -21.97 6.49 6.15
C ASP A 65 -21.70 5.84 4.77
N THR A 66 -22.27 6.42 3.70
CA THR A 66 -22.29 5.83 2.34
C THR A 66 -21.72 6.79 1.32
N LEU A 67 -20.99 6.28 0.33
CA LEU A 67 -20.55 7.03 -0.84
C LEU A 67 -21.69 7.20 -1.84
N VAL A 68 -21.93 8.44 -2.28
CA VAL A 68 -22.92 8.79 -3.30
C VAL A 68 -22.19 9.39 -4.50
N TYR A 69 -22.37 8.79 -5.66
CA TYR A 69 -21.73 9.15 -6.92
C TYR A 69 -22.74 9.77 -7.87
N CYS A 70 -22.32 10.78 -8.62
CA CYS A 70 -23.14 11.39 -9.64
C CYS A 70 -22.30 11.83 -10.84
N TRP A 71 -22.72 11.42 -12.02
CA TRP A 71 -22.15 11.90 -13.27
C TRP A 71 -22.82 13.20 -13.70
N LEU A 72 -22.00 14.23 -13.90
CA LEU A 72 -22.43 15.57 -14.24
C LEU A 72 -21.60 16.11 -15.40
N LEU A 73 -22.30 16.82 -16.29
CA LEU A 73 -21.70 17.67 -17.29
C LEU A 73 -22.18 19.10 -17.01
N PRO A 74 -21.39 19.94 -16.38
CA PRO A 74 -21.75 21.33 -16.19
C PRO A 74 -21.69 22.06 -17.52
N GLY A 75 -22.66 22.88 -17.77
CA GLY A 75 -22.61 23.87 -18.85
C GLY A 75 -21.48 24.88 -18.63
N GLY A 76 -21.04 25.57 -19.67
CA GLY A 76 -19.82 26.40 -19.68
C GLY A 76 -19.79 27.62 -18.74
N VAL A 77 -20.65 27.72 -17.73
CA VAL A 77 -20.79 28.92 -16.88
C VAL A 77 -20.78 28.61 -15.38
N LEU A 78 -20.60 27.37 -14.97
CA LEU A 78 -20.51 27.02 -13.56
C LEU A 78 -19.15 27.37 -12.92
N GLU A 79 -18.33 28.12 -13.63
CA GLU A 79 -17.07 28.64 -13.13
C GLU A 79 -17.34 29.61 -11.97
N THR A 80 -16.76 29.35 -10.84
CA THR A 80 -16.48 30.37 -9.81
C THR A 80 -17.64 30.94 -9.00
N VAL A 81 -18.70 30.21 -8.71
CA VAL A 81 -19.70 30.76 -7.77
C VAL A 81 -19.21 30.54 -6.33
N VAL A 82 -18.79 31.64 -5.69
CA VAL A 82 -18.54 31.63 -4.25
C VAL A 82 -19.85 31.33 -3.52
N GLY A 83 -19.91 30.19 -2.81
CA GLY A 83 -21.10 29.77 -2.06
C GLY A 83 -22.18 29.04 -2.85
N GLY A 84 -21.93 28.71 -4.13
CA GLY A 84 -22.84 27.99 -5.01
C GLY A 84 -22.16 26.82 -5.73
N GLY A 85 -22.26 26.80 -7.04
CA GLY A 85 -21.66 25.76 -7.88
C GLY A 85 -22.52 24.50 -7.97
N VAL A 86 -21.85 23.36 -8.06
CA VAL A 86 -22.53 22.07 -8.16
C VAL A 86 -22.54 21.38 -6.81
N GLN A 87 -23.69 20.78 -6.48
CA GLN A 87 -23.89 20.05 -5.25
C GLN A 87 -24.63 18.76 -5.53
N ILE A 88 -24.35 17.72 -4.74
CA ILE A 88 -25.20 16.53 -4.69
C ILE A 88 -26.36 16.81 -3.73
N TYR A 89 -27.57 16.58 -4.20
CA TYR A 89 -28.80 16.78 -3.44
C TYR A 89 -29.24 15.48 -2.79
N LEU A 90 -29.49 15.53 -1.47
CA LEU A 90 -30.02 14.44 -0.71
C LEU A 90 -31.21 14.92 0.12
N GLY A 91 -32.29 14.12 0.14
CA GLY A 91 -33.49 14.44 0.88
C GLY A 91 -34.25 13.23 1.42
N ASP A 92 -34.90 13.39 2.57
CA ASP A 92 -35.79 12.37 3.19
C ASP A 92 -37.26 12.66 2.89
N GLY A 93 -37.57 13.62 2.05
CA GLY A 93 -38.91 14.09 1.74
C GLY A 93 -39.36 15.30 2.56
N THR A 94 -38.86 15.47 3.77
CA THR A 94 -39.12 16.61 4.64
C THR A 94 -37.92 17.55 4.70
N ASN A 95 -36.74 17.00 4.89
CA ASN A 95 -35.51 17.75 4.99
C ASN A 95 -34.66 17.47 3.73
N ASN A 96 -34.18 18.51 3.11
CA ASN A 96 -33.45 18.40 1.86
C ASN A 96 -32.23 19.32 1.88
N ARG A 97 -31.09 18.80 1.46
CA ARG A 97 -29.84 19.56 1.48
C ARG A 97 -28.95 19.22 0.27
N GLY A 98 -28.31 20.26 -0.27
CA GLY A 98 -27.23 20.13 -1.24
C GLY A 98 -25.88 20.12 -0.54
N TYR A 99 -25.01 19.23 -0.94
CA TYR A 99 -23.66 19.08 -0.42
C TYR A 99 -22.67 19.44 -1.51
N HIS A 100 -21.81 20.41 -1.25
CA HIS A 100 -20.83 20.89 -2.23
C HIS A 100 -19.85 19.78 -2.62
N ILE A 101 -19.56 19.73 -3.89
CA ILE A 101 -18.59 18.81 -4.46
C ILE A 101 -17.21 19.47 -4.38
N GLY A 102 -16.31 18.87 -3.61
CA GLY A 102 -14.91 19.29 -3.50
C GLY A 102 -14.68 20.53 -2.64
N GLY A 103 -14.09 20.33 -1.47
CA GLY A 103 -13.53 21.37 -0.61
C GLY A 103 -14.51 22.34 0.04
N SER A 104 -14.02 23.15 0.95
CA SER A 104 -14.81 24.04 1.81
C SER A 104 -15.48 25.23 1.09
N ASN A 105 -15.20 25.48 -0.17
CA ASN A 105 -15.66 26.68 -0.88
C ASN A 105 -16.26 26.43 -2.28
N GLY A 106 -16.70 25.22 -2.59
CA GLY A 106 -17.22 24.91 -3.92
C GLY A 106 -16.17 24.93 -5.04
N ALA A 107 -14.91 25.09 -4.71
CA ALA A 107 -13.79 25.14 -5.65
C ALA A 107 -13.36 23.76 -6.21
N GLY A 108 -14.15 22.72 -5.97
CA GLY A 108 -13.85 21.37 -6.43
C GLY A 108 -14.15 21.10 -7.90
N PHE A 109 -14.72 22.08 -8.59
CA PHE A 109 -14.88 22.00 -10.03
C PHE A 109 -13.55 22.39 -10.68
N ARG A 110 -12.71 21.42 -10.97
CA ARG A 110 -11.52 21.68 -11.78
C ARG A 110 -11.93 21.78 -13.25
N HIS A 111 -11.83 22.96 -13.78
CA HIS A 111 -11.95 23.30 -15.20
C HIS A 111 -10.74 22.83 -16.04
N ASP A 112 -9.97 21.88 -15.56
CA ASP A 112 -8.70 21.49 -16.20
C ASP A 112 -8.86 20.79 -17.56
N ALA A 113 -10.07 20.53 -18.00
CA ALA A 113 -10.32 19.76 -19.22
C ALA A 113 -11.17 20.48 -20.30
N GLY A 114 -11.36 21.78 -20.21
CA GLY A 114 -12.22 22.49 -21.17
C GLY A 114 -13.74 22.35 -20.86
N PRO A 115 -14.59 23.10 -21.53
CA PRO A 115 -15.93 23.40 -21.04
C PRO A 115 -16.97 22.30 -21.17
N VAL A 116 -16.64 21.10 -21.63
CA VAL A 116 -17.67 20.09 -21.95
C VAL A 116 -17.15 18.66 -21.76
N VAL A 117 -16.84 18.28 -20.52
CA VAL A 117 -16.45 16.91 -20.20
C VAL A 117 -17.29 16.36 -19.05
N TRP A 118 -17.84 15.19 -19.21
CA TRP A 118 -18.48 14.45 -18.13
C TRP A 118 -17.52 14.16 -17.00
N GLN A 119 -17.96 14.41 -15.78
CA GLN A 119 -17.20 14.13 -14.57
C GLN A 119 -18.06 13.39 -13.57
N CYS A 120 -17.50 12.36 -12.93
CA CYS A 120 -18.12 11.72 -11.79
C CYS A 120 -17.67 12.39 -10.50
N PHE A 121 -18.63 12.74 -9.68
CA PHE A 121 -18.43 13.31 -8.36
C PHE A 121 -18.88 12.37 -7.28
N VAL A 122 -18.22 12.44 -6.13
CA VAL A 122 -18.54 11.61 -4.98
C VAL A 122 -18.71 12.48 -3.73
N VAL A 123 -19.71 12.16 -2.94
CA VAL A 123 -19.93 12.70 -1.58
C VAL A 123 -20.01 11.54 -0.62
N ASP A 124 -19.30 11.64 0.49
CA ASP A 124 -19.37 10.70 1.60
C ASP A 124 -20.31 11.23 2.67
N THR A 125 -21.44 10.54 2.91
CA THR A 125 -22.42 10.95 3.91
C THR A 125 -21.92 10.78 5.34
N GLY A 126 -20.88 10.00 5.56
CA GLY A 126 -20.18 9.87 6.85
C GLY A 126 -19.12 10.95 7.09
N ASN A 127 -18.71 11.67 6.02
CA ASN A 127 -17.71 12.73 6.09
C ASN A 127 -18.12 13.91 5.22
N LEU A 128 -19.27 14.49 5.54
CA LEU A 128 -19.90 15.54 4.75
C LEU A 128 -19.07 16.81 4.70
N PRO A 129 -19.04 17.49 3.54
CA PRO A 129 -18.44 18.81 3.44
C PRO A 129 -19.16 19.80 4.35
N ALA A 130 -18.39 20.69 4.97
CA ALA A 130 -18.95 21.72 5.87
C ALA A 130 -19.86 22.73 5.15
N ASN A 131 -19.64 22.93 3.84
CA ASN A 131 -20.42 23.87 3.04
C ASN A 131 -21.61 23.15 2.42
N THR A 132 -22.83 23.60 2.80
CA THR A 132 -24.09 22.99 2.36
C THR A 132 -25.12 24.06 2.06
N SER A 133 -26.04 23.78 1.12
CA SER A 133 -27.22 24.60 0.85
C SER A 133 -28.48 23.87 1.35
N GLN A 134 -29.36 24.64 1.97
CA GLN A 134 -30.61 24.10 2.54
C GLN A 134 -31.79 24.40 1.60
N PHE A 135 -32.56 23.37 1.27
CA PHE A 135 -33.73 23.46 0.37
C PHE A 135 -35.06 23.13 1.08
N GLY A 136 -35.06 23.07 2.39
CA GLY A 136 -36.24 22.81 3.23
C GLY A 136 -35.81 22.08 4.50
N GLY A 137 -36.50 22.36 5.61
CA GLY A 137 -36.23 21.72 6.88
C GLY A 137 -34.79 21.78 7.37
N GLY A 138 -34.35 20.72 8.01
CA GLY A 138 -32.99 20.54 8.54
C GLY A 138 -32.10 19.67 7.65
N ALA A 139 -31.11 19.02 8.27
CA ALA A 139 -30.35 17.94 7.62
C ALA A 139 -31.26 16.73 7.40
N PRO A 140 -31.16 16.04 6.25
CA PRO A 140 -31.96 14.87 5.99
C PRO A 140 -31.59 13.71 6.94
N ASN A 141 -32.55 12.84 7.18
CA ASN A 141 -32.31 11.58 7.86
C ASN A 141 -31.64 10.60 6.86
N PHE A 142 -30.33 10.41 6.98
CA PHE A 142 -29.58 9.51 6.11
C PHE A 142 -30.02 8.04 6.20
N GLY A 143 -30.70 7.64 7.26
CA GLY A 143 -31.30 6.31 7.37
C GLY A 143 -32.52 6.09 6.47
N ALA A 144 -33.05 7.12 5.81
CA ALA A 144 -34.28 7.05 5.03
C ALA A 144 -34.31 8.06 3.86
N ILE A 145 -33.29 8.07 3.04
CA ILE A 145 -33.19 8.96 1.86
C ILE A 145 -34.18 8.53 0.78
N THR A 146 -35.07 9.42 0.40
CA THR A 146 -36.08 9.22 -0.66
C THR A 146 -35.82 10.07 -1.90
N ARG A 147 -34.85 10.99 -1.87
CA ARG A 147 -34.54 11.92 -2.96
C ARG A 147 -33.02 12.00 -3.14
N VAL A 148 -32.57 11.74 -4.35
CA VAL A 148 -31.16 11.89 -4.76
C VAL A 148 -31.09 12.71 -6.04
N GLY A 149 -30.12 13.61 -6.16
CA GLY A 149 -30.02 14.48 -7.34
C GLY A 149 -28.91 15.50 -7.22
N ASN A 150 -29.14 16.65 -7.83
CA ASN A 150 -28.16 17.72 -7.91
C ASN A 150 -28.75 19.08 -7.69
N VAL A 151 -27.91 19.98 -7.27
CA VAL A 151 -28.16 21.41 -7.27
C VAL A 151 -27.14 22.10 -8.14
N PHE A 152 -27.63 22.96 -8.99
CA PHE A 152 -26.79 23.83 -9.83
C PHE A 152 -27.06 25.29 -9.44
N THR A 153 -26.00 26.03 -9.16
CA THR A 153 -26.07 27.46 -8.91
C THR A 153 -25.24 28.17 -9.98
N THR A 154 -25.84 29.04 -10.74
CA THR A 154 -25.16 29.84 -11.77
C THR A 154 -24.90 31.25 -11.29
N LEU A 155 -23.85 31.86 -11.85
CA LEU A 155 -23.70 33.32 -11.80
C LEU A 155 -24.79 33.98 -12.66
N ALA A 156 -25.31 35.10 -12.18
CA ALA A 156 -26.22 35.92 -12.95
C ALA A 156 -25.63 36.28 -14.32
N LYS A 157 -26.13 35.63 -15.39
CA LYS A 157 -25.87 36.06 -16.75
C LYS A 157 -26.68 37.31 -17.06
N SER A 158 -26.02 38.33 -17.52
CA SER A 158 -26.71 39.45 -18.14
C SER A 158 -27.33 39.00 -19.46
N VAL A 159 -28.67 39.01 -19.51
CA VAL A 159 -29.48 38.84 -20.71
C VAL A 159 -29.67 37.39 -21.24
N GLY A 160 -30.76 36.76 -20.84
CA GLY A 160 -31.52 35.82 -21.68
C GLY A 160 -30.91 34.45 -22.04
N GLY A 161 -29.80 34.05 -21.43
CA GLY A 161 -29.18 32.75 -21.70
C GLY A 161 -29.56 31.74 -20.66
N GLN A 162 -30.36 30.75 -21.04
CA GLN A 162 -30.53 29.51 -20.28
C GLN A 162 -29.36 28.58 -20.63
N GLU A 163 -28.79 27.95 -19.62
CA GLU A 163 -27.80 26.88 -19.83
C GLU A 163 -28.36 25.56 -19.34
N ASN A 164 -28.04 24.51 -20.07
CA ASN A 164 -28.33 23.15 -19.64
C ASN A 164 -27.12 22.63 -18.92
N CYS A 165 -27.34 22.19 -17.68
CA CYS A 165 -26.42 21.29 -16.97
C CYS A 165 -26.99 19.89 -17.11
N PHE A 166 -26.13 18.92 -17.25
CA PHE A 166 -26.58 17.57 -17.53
C PHE A 166 -26.24 16.62 -16.39
N ILE A 167 -27.16 15.70 -16.14
CA ILE A 167 -27.05 14.62 -15.17
C ILE A 167 -27.21 13.31 -15.92
N ASP A 168 -26.40 12.33 -15.60
CA ASP A 168 -26.58 10.99 -16.14
C ASP A 168 -26.80 10.01 -14.99
N ILE A 169 -25.81 9.27 -14.56
CA ILE A 169 -25.94 8.20 -13.58
C ILE A 169 -25.88 8.76 -12.17
N ILE A 170 -26.76 8.30 -11.29
CA ILE A 170 -26.59 8.37 -9.84
C ILE A 170 -26.42 6.97 -9.30
N ALA A 171 -25.39 6.76 -8.47
CA ALA A 171 -25.14 5.51 -7.79
C ALA A 171 -24.73 5.75 -6.34
N TYR A 172 -24.98 4.80 -5.45
CA TYR A 172 -24.54 4.87 -4.05
C TYR A 172 -24.18 3.51 -3.49
N GLY A 173 -23.25 3.50 -2.56
CA GLY A 173 -22.77 2.31 -1.88
C GLY A 173 -21.26 2.31 -1.66
N ASN A 174 -20.82 1.54 -0.68
CA ASN A 174 -19.41 1.42 -0.30
C ASN A 174 -18.71 0.21 -0.96
N GLY A 175 -19.44 -0.58 -1.76
CA GLY A 175 -18.92 -1.82 -2.36
C GLY A 175 -17.95 -1.60 -3.52
N GLY A 176 -17.97 -0.42 -4.13
CA GLY A 176 -17.08 -0.10 -5.26
C GLY A 176 -17.20 -1.04 -6.45
N LEU A 177 -16.08 -1.35 -7.07
CA LEU A 177 -16.01 -2.27 -8.20
C LEU A 177 -15.32 -3.58 -7.82
N THR A 178 -15.86 -4.69 -8.29
CA THR A 178 -15.18 -5.99 -8.28
C THR A 178 -14.67 -6.32 -9.67
N ILE A 179 -13.39 -6.64 -9.75
CA ILE A 179 -12.66 -6.96 -10.98
C ILE A 179 -12.39 -8.46 -10.99
N THR A 180 -12.91 -9.17 -11.98
CA THR A 180 -12.66 -10.60 -12.20
C THR A 180 -12.29 -10.84 -13.67
N GLY A 181 -11.86 -12.04 -14.01
CA GLY A 181 -11.45 -12.38 -15.37
C GLY A 181 -10.00 -12.03 -15.66
N GLY A 182 -9.67 -11.76 -16.89
CA GLY A 182 -8.29 -11.78 -17.36
C GLY A 182 -7.93 -13.22 -17.66
N GLY A 183 -8.16 -14.05 -18.33
CA GLY A 183 -7.86 -15.50 -18.41
C GLY A 183 -6.53 -15.76 -19.09
N THR A 184 -6.10 -17.01 -19.06
CA THR A 184 -4.81 -17.49 -19.56
C THR A 184 -4.33 -16.78 -20.83
N GLY A 185 -3.31 -15.95 -20.71
CA GLY A 185 -2.66 -15.23 -21.81
C GLY A 185 -3.20 -13.82 -22.08
N THR A 186 -4.08 -13.29 -21.25
CA THR A 186 -4.52 -11.89 -21.31
C THR A 186 -4.71 -11.39 -19.89
N GLU A 187 -3.68 -10.78 -19.34
CA GLU A 187 -3.74 -10.13 -18.03
C GLU A 187 -4.62 -8.88 -18.11
N GLY A 188 -5.40 -8.64 -17.06
CA GLY A 188 -6.16 -7.40 -16.91
C GLY A 188 -5.24 -6.22 -16.62
N LYS A 189 -5.66 -5.03 -17.03
CA LYS A 189 -4.91 -3.77 -16.86
C LYS A 189 -5.79 -2.68 -16.26
N PHE A 190 -5.20 -1.73 -15.52
CA PHE A 190 -5.90 -0.54 -15.06
C PHE A 190 -6.54 0.24 -16.21
N LEU A 191 -5.90 0.25 -17.37
CA LEU A 191 -6.46 0.90 -18.57
C LEU A 191 -7.80 0.28 -18.98
N GLU A 192 -7.97 -1.04 -18.86
CA GLU A 192 -9.24 -1.70 -19.16
C GLU A 192 -10.35 -1.27 -18.19
N ILE A 193 -10.02 -1.13 -16.89
CA ILE A 193 -10.98 -0.64 -15.90
C ILE A 193 -11.37 0.80 -16.22
N ALA A 194 -10.41 1.68 -16.47
CA ALA A 194 -10.66 3.07 -16.77
C ALA A 194 -11.38 3.26 -18.13
N THR A 195 -11.10 2.42 -19.12
CA THR A 195 -11.76 2.45 -20.42
C THR A 195 -13.20 1.96 -20.32
N ALA A 196 -13.47 0.90 -19.56
CA ALA A 196 -14.82 0.44 -19.29
C ALA A 196 -15.64 1.50 -18.55
N ASP A 197 -14.99 2.26 -17.67
CA ASP A 197 -15.60 3.37 -16.95
C ASP A 197 -15.92 4.59 -17.85
N ARG A 198 -15.30 4.65 -19.04
CA ARG A 198 -15.53 5.72 -20.02
C ARG A 198 -16.37 5.31 -21.22
N SER A 199 -16.72 4.05 -21.34
CA SER A 199 -17.29 3.50 -22.56
C SER A 199 -18.66 4.11 -22.89
N GLU A 200 -18.66 5.14 -23.71
CA GLU A 200 -19.87 5.69 -24.35
C GLU A 200 -20.63 4.66 -25.18
N ALA A 201 -19.98 3.57 -25.56
CA ALA A 201 -20.55 2.60 -26.48
C ALA A 201 -21.20 1.38 -25.82
N ASN A 202 -20.83 1.06 -24.58
CA ASN A 202 -21.29 -0.16 -23.88
C ASN A 202 -21.41 -0.03 -22.37
N LEU A 203 -22.22 0.94 -21.89
CA LEU A 203 -23.18 0.54 -20.88
C LEU A 203 -22.82 0.61 -19.42
N THR A 204 -21.62 1.00 -18.96
CA THR A 204 -21.43 1.17 -17.53
C THR A 204 -20.29 2.15 -17.22
N ALA A 205 -20.62 3.40 -17.09
CA ALA A 205 -19.71 4.36 -16.52
C ALA A 205 -19.77 4.26 -15.01
N TYR A 206 -18.71 3.76 -14.41
CA TYR A 206 -18.68 3.52 -12.97
C TYR A 206 -18.26 4.74 -12.17
N GLY A 207 -17.40 5.59 -12.71
CA GLY A 207 -16.90 6.79 -12.04
C GLY A 207 -15.95 6.50 -10.88
N ILE A 208 -15.41 5.31 -10.78
CA ILE A 208 -14.49 4.93 -9.71
C ILE A 208 -13.04 4.98 -10.16
N CYS A 209 -12.74 4.48 -11.35
CA CYS A 209 -11.39 4.49 -11.90
C CYS A 209 -11.35 5.28 -13.20
N ARG A 210 -10.47 6.27 -13.31
CA ARG A 210 -10.30 7.05 -14.52
C ARG A 210 -8.85 7.28 -14.87
N GLU A 211 -8.52 7.34 -16.14
CA GLU A 211 -7.20 7.73 -16.60
C GLU A 211 -7.06 9.27 -16.54
N LEU A 212 -6.07 9.75 -15.80
CA LEU A 212 -5.74 11.16 -15.66
C LEU A 212 -4.64 11.59 -16.64
N GLY A 213 -3.94 10.65 -17.21
CA GLY A 213 -2.85 10.80 -18.16
C GLY A 213 -2.19 9.46 -18.43
N ALA A 214 -1.26 9.40 -19.38
CA ALA A 214 -0.59 8.15 -19.71
C ALA A 214 0.08 7.54 -18.47
N GLY A 215 -0.37 6.37 -18.05
CA GLY A 215 0.12 5.65 -16.87
C GLY A 215 -0.26 6.28 -15.52
N LEU A 216 -1.19 7.23 -15.51
CA LEU A 216 -1.72 7.86 -14.28
C LEU A 216 -3.22 7.62 -14.18
N PHE A 217 -3.65 6.94 -13.12
CA PHE A 217 -5.04 6.61 -12.85
C PHE A 217 -5.52 7.23 -11.55
N GLY A 218 -6.75 7.77 -11.56
CA GLY A 218 -7.42 8.29 -10.38
C GLY A 218 -8.48 7.33 -9.87
N LEU A 219 -8.54 7.10 -8.57
CA LEU A 219 -9.59 6.34 -7.90
C LEU A 219 -10.45 7.26 -7.04
N GLN A 220 -11.76 7.07 -7.14
CA GLN A 220 -12.76 7.76 -6.33
C GLN A 220 -13.59 6.80 -5.45
N GLY A 221 -13.18 5.55 -5.36
CA GLY A 221 -13.85 4.52 -4.56
C GLY A 221 -12.99 3.26 -4.44
N PRO A 222 -13.47 2.25 -3.72
CA PRO A 222 -12.72 1.03 -3.50
C PRO A 222 -12.74 0.11 -4.74
N LEU A 223 -11.63 -0.61 -4.93
CA LEU A 223 -11.51 -1.70 -5.89
C LEU A 223 -11.29 -3.03 -5.18
N THR A 224 -11.95 -4.06 -5.64
CA THR A 224 -11.74 -5.45 -5.21
C THR A 224 -11.29 -6.27 -6.41
N PHE A 225 -10.13 -6.90 -6.32
CA PHE A 225 -9.62 -7.86 -7.31
C PHE A 225 -9.93 -9.27 -6.85
N GLY A 226 -10.60 -10.05 -7.68
CA GLY A 226 -11.12 -11.37 -7.34
C GLY A 226 -12.48 -11.32 -6.64
N SER A 227 -13.02 -12.48 -6.33
CA SER A 227 -14.26 -12.62 -5.58
C SER A 227 -14.25 -13.89 -4.75
N THR A 228 -15.02 -13.92 -3.67
CA THR A 228 -15.21 -15.11 -2.82
C THR A 228 -15.98 -16.25 -3.52
N GLY A 229 -16.44 -16.04 -4.74
CA GLY A 229 -17.13 -17.02 -5.57
C GLY A 229 -16.21 -17.75 -6.57
N THR A 230 -16.76 -18.20 -7.68
CA THR A 230 -16.06 -18.96 -8.72
C THR A 230 -15.27 -18.10 -9.73
N GLY A 231 -15.18 -16.79 -9.49
CA GLY A 231 -14.48 -15.87 -10.38
C GLY A 231 -12.98 -15.88 -10.15
N SER A 232 -12.21 -16.35 -11.15
CA SER A 232 -10.77 -16.12 -11.17
C SER A 232 -10.47 -14.70 -11.66
N VAL A 233 -9.37 -14.13 -11.21
CA VAL A 233 -8.77 -12.94 -11.81
C VAL A 233 -7.31 -13.20 -12.10
N ASP A 234 -6.87 -12.75 -13.26
CA ASP A 234 -5.49 -12.67 -13.67
C ASP A 234 -5.23 -11.22 -14.07
N PHE A 235 -4.53 -10.51 -13.21
CA PHE A 235 -4.32 -9.07 -13.35
C PHE A 235 -2.85 -8.76 -13.14
N GLU A 236 -2.23 -8.15 -14.15
CA GLU A 236 -0.84 -7.72 -14.08
C GLU A 236 -0.71 -6.33 -14.67
N ASP A 237 -0.08 -5.41 -13.93
CA ASP A 237 0.21 -4.07 -14.44
C ASP A 237 1.57 -3.56 -13.96
N THR A 238 2.21 -2.71 -14.76
CA THR A 238 3.56 -2.24 -14.49
C THR A 238 3.74 -0.77 -14.86
N GLY A 239 4.65 -0.09 -14.15
CA GLY A 239 5.14 1.22 -14.56
C GLY A 239 4.14 2.37 -14.49
N LEU A 240 3.10 2.25 -13.63
CA LEU A 240 2.06 3.27 -13.52
C LEU A 240 1.88 3.79 -12.10
N THR A 241 1.08 4.85 -11.98
CA THR A 241 0.69 5.44 -10.71
C THR A 241 -0.82 5.48 -10.57
N VAL A 242 -1.31 4.99 -9.43
CA VAL A 242 -2.72 5.02 -9.05
C VAL A 242 -2.87 5.97 -7.87
N VAL A 243 -3.63 7.04 -8.05
CA VAL A 243 -3.85 8.08 -7.04
C VAL A 243 -5.27 7.97 -6.52
N PHE A 244 -5.44 7.86 -5.22
CA PHE A 244 -6.74 8.05 -4.59
C PHE A 244 -7.04 9.56 -4.60
N GLU A 245 -8.11 9.95 -5.28
CA GLU A 245 -8.41 11.37 -5.44
C GLU A 245 -8.89 11.96 -4.11
N ASP A 246 -8.44 13.17 -3.81
CA ASP A 246 -8.90 13.91 -2.62
C ASP A 246 -10.36 14.34 -2.81
N ARG A 247 -11.29 13.56 -2.28
CA ARG A 247 -12.73 13.76 -2.38
C ARG A 247 -13.42 13.90 -1.02
N ASN A 248 -12.66 14.20 0.02
CA ASN A 248 -13.18 14.29 1.39
C ASN A 248 -13.90 12.99 1.81
N ILE A 249 -13.34 11.84 1.46
CA ILE A 249 -13.86 10.51 1.80
C ILE A 249 -13.28 10.09 3.15
N GLY A 250 -14.14 9.61 4.02
CA GLY A 250 -13.77 9.15 5.35
C GLY A 250 -12.98 7.85 5.35
N THR A 251 -12.54 7.48 6.53
CA THR A 251 -11.75 6.27 6.76
C THR A 251 -12.53 4.99 6.38
N ASN A 252 -11.81 3.95 5.95
CA ASN A 252 -12.34 2.62 5.58
C ASN A 252 -13.22 2.56 4.32
N LYS A 253 -13.25 3.61 3.51
CA LYS A 253 -14.05 3.63 2.27
C LYS A 253 -13.20 3.66 1.02
N TYR A 254 -11.99 4.19 1.09
CA TYR A 254 -10.99 4.02 0.05
C TYR A 254 -10.15 2.78 0.33
N GLY A 255 -9.90 1.97 -0.68
CA GLY A 255 -8.97 0.87 -0.53
C GLY A 255 -8.87 -0.04 -1.73
N ILE A 256 -7.88 -0.90 -1.63
CA ILE A 256 -7.67 -2.03 -2.51
C ILE A 256 -7.90 -3.30 -1.69
N THR A 257 -8.77 -4.16 -2.19
CA THR A 257 -8.97 -5.50 -1.62
C THR A 257 -8.56 -6.53 -2.65
N ILE A 258 -7.76 -7.50 -2.24
CA ILE A 258 -7.49 -8.70 -3.01
C ILE A 258 -8.29 -9.82 -2.34
N ALA A 259 -9.24 -10.37 -3.06
CA ALA A 259 -10.11 -11.44 -2.58
C ALA A 259 -9.76 -12.75 -3.29
N GLY A 260 -9.60 -13.79 -2.52
CA GLY A 260 -9.51 -15.15 -3.04
C GLY A 260 -10.90 -15.69 -3.39
N GLY A 261 -10.91 -16.84 -4.00
CA GLY A 261 -12.13 -17.56 -4.34
C GLY A 261 -11.78 -18.99 -4.71
N THR A 262 -12.78 -19.81 -5.00
CA THR A 262 -12.57 -21.19 -5.51
C THR A 262 -11.89 -21.21 -6.89
N GLY A 263 -11.68 -20.04 -7.50
CA GLY A 263 -10.87 -19.85 -8.69
C GLY A 263 -9.57 -19.13 -8.36
N ASN A 264 -8.54 -19.34 -9.12
CA ASN A 264 -7.21 -18.80 -8.91
C ASN A 264 -7.21 -17.27 -9.03
N THR A 265 -7.01 -16.55 -7.94
CA THR A 265 -6.77 -15.11 -7.96
C THR A 265 -5.28 -14.86 -8.03
N THR A 266 -4.83 -14.30 -9.13
CA THR A 266 -3.45 -13.84 -9.34
C THR A 266 -3.49 -12.35 -9.64
N VAL A 267 -2.81 -11.55 -8.80
CA VAL A 267 -2.70 -10.10 -8.97
C VAL A 267 -1.24 -9.70 -8.81
N ILE A 268 -0.67 -9.11 -9.84
CA ILE A 268 0.73 -8.71 -9.87
C ILE A 268 0.84 -7.22 -10.23
N PHE A 269 1.49 -6.47 -9.38
CA PHE A 269 1.84 -5.08 -9.61
C PHE A 269 3.35 -4.92 -9.68
N GLY A 270 3.85 -4.67 -10.87
CA GLY A 270 5.27 -4.61 -11.16
C GLY A 270 5.77 -5.86 -11.90
N ASN A 271 7.07 -5.93 -12.12
CA ASN A 271 7.67 -7.03 -12.88
C ASN A 271 8.53 -7.91 -11.96
N ARG A 272 8.14 -9.16 -11.81
CA ARG A 272 8.85 -10.16 -11.01
C ARG A 272 10.30 -10.38 -11.48
N ASP A 273 10.51 -10.41 -12.80
CA ASP A 273 11.84 -10.66 -13.41
C ASP A 273 12.74 -9.42 -13.41
N GLY A 274 12.17 -8.26 -13.12
CA GLY A 274 12.86 -6.96 -13.11
C GLY A 274 13.28 -6.48 -11.71
N VAL A 275 13.36 -7.36 -10.73
CA VAL A 275 13.74 -7.03 -9.35
C VAL A 275 15.10 -6.32 -9.32
N GLY A 276 15.09 -5.06 -8.90
CA GLY A 276 16.27 -4.18 -8.89
C GLY A 276 16.20 -3.01 -9.87
N LEU A 277 15.24 -2.98 -10.78
CA LEU A 277 14.99 -1.87 -11.68
C LEU A 277 13.76 -1.09 -11.21
N GLY A 278 13.89 -0.20 -10.25
CA GLY A 278 12.81 0.58 -9.61
C GLY A 278 11.91 1.43 -10.53
N SER A 279 11.92 1.17 -11.83
CA SER A 279 11.16 1.89 -12.84
C SER A 279 9.92 1.18 -13.37
N GLN A 280 9.64 -0.04 -12.93
CA GLN A 280 8.53 -0.84 -13.44
C GLN A 280 7.47 -1.21 -12.38
N GLY A 281 7.61 -0.74 -11.15
CA GLY A 281 6.61 -0.95 -10.11
C GLY A 281 5.36 -0.10 -10.30
N VAL A 282 4.28 -0.50 -9.64
CA VAL A 282 3.06 0.30 -9.54
C VAL A 282 3.09 1.13 -8.25
N ASN A 283 2.82 2.43 -8.38
CA ASN A 283 2.78 3.32 -7.24
C ASN A 283 1.33 3.62 -6.86
N PHE A 284 0.94 3.27 -5.65
CA PHE A 284 -0.34 3.64 -5.08
C PHE A 284 -0.16 4.80 -4.11
N VAL A 285 -0.85 5.90 -4.37
CA VAL A 285 -0.70 7.14 -3.59
C VAL A 285 -2.05 7.58 -3.04
N CYS A 286 -2.15 7.64 -1.73
CA CYS A 286 -3.29 8.20 -1.04
C CYS A 286 -2.91 9.56 -0.44
N PRO A 287 -3.64 10.64 -0.70
CA PRO A 287 -3.39 11.95 -0.11
C PRO A 287 -3.47 11.92 1.42
N THR A 288 -2.70 12.80 2.06
CA THR A 288 -2.70 12.95 3.52
C THR A 288 -4.11 13.28 4.03
N GLY A 289 -4.56 12.56 5.05
CA GLY A 289 -5.89 12.76 5.67
C GLY A 289 -7.00 11.88 5.08
N VAL A 290 -6.77 11.23 3.96
CA VAL A 290 -7.67 10.19 3.43
C VAL A 290 -7.27 8.85 4.03
N GLY A 291 -8.19 8.16 4.69
CA GLY A 291 -7.91 6.88 5.33
C GLY A 291 -8.06 5.71 4.37
N ALA A 292 -7.10 5.51 3.46
CA ALA A 292 -7.09 4.33 2.60
C ALA A 292 -6.58 3.09 3.34
N PHE A 293 -7.07 1.92 2.91
CA PHE A 293 -6.61 0.62 3.37
C PHE A 293 -6.14 -0.25 2.20
N TRP A 294 -5.26 -1.21 2.51
CA TRP A 294 -4.90 -2.31 1.64
C TRP A 294 -5.20 -3.62 2.35
N ASN A 295 -6.03 -4.46 1.77
CA ASN A 295 -6.43 -5.72 2.39
C ASN A 295 -6.26 -6.90 1.42
N ALA A 296 -5.31 -7.77 1.74
CA ALA A 296 -5.08 -9.04 1.05
C ALA A 296 -5.06 -10.19 2.07
N SER A 297 -6.08 -10.23 2.93
CA SER A 297 -6.19 -11.21 4.03
C SER A 297 -6.95 -12.48 3.67
N ASP A 298 -7.44 -12.59 2.45
CA ASP A 298 -8.16 -13.78 2.00
C ASP A 298 -7.23 -14.97 1.85
N THR A 299 -7.68 -16.13 2.31
CA THR A 299 -6.88 -17.36 2.37
C THR A 299 -6.74 -18.07 1.02
N ASP A 300 -7.58 -17.71 0.07
CA ASP A 300 -7.69 -18.39 -1.23
C ASP A 300 -7.02 -17.61 -2.37
N ILE A 301 -6.20 -16.62 -2.04
CA ILE A 301 -5.38 -15.92 -3.03
C ILE A 301 -4.27 -16.84 -3.51
N ASN A 302 -4.20 -17.04 -4.83
CA ASN A 302 -3.16 -17.86 -5.45
C ASN A 302 -1.79 -17.15 -5.43
N LEU A 303 -1.78 -15.88 -5.86
CA LEU A 303 -0.58 -15.05 -5.84
C LEU A 303 -0.95 -13.57 -5.75
N LEU A 304 -0.34 -12.87 -4.82
CA LEU A 304 -0.21 -11.41 -4.84
C LEU A 304 1.26 -11.05 -4.96
N GLY A 305 1.62 -10.35 -6.02
CA GLY A 305 2.97 -9.82 -6.24
C GLY A 305 2.98 -8.28 -6.17
N LEU A 306 3.85 -7.71 -5.33
CA LEU A 306 4.22 -6.30 -5.39
C LEU A 306 5.72 -6.21 -5.63
N TYR A 307 6.12 -5.69 -6.78
CA TYR A 307 7.51 -5.65 -7.20
C TYR A 307 7.94 -4.23 -7.59
N GLY A 308 8.84 -3.64 -6.82
CA GLY A 308 9.50 -2.38 -7.16
C GLY A 308 8.61 -1.14 -7.18
N GLY A 309 7.45 -1.16 -6.53
CA GLY A 309 6.51 -0.06 -6.47
C GLY A 309 6.49 0.67 -5.12
N SER A 310 5.37 1.35 -4.84
CA SER A 310 5.16 1.98 -3.55
C SER A 310 3.71 2.01 -3.12
N LEU A 311 3.49 1.92 -1.79
CA LEU A 311 2.23 2.24 -1.13
C LEU A 311 2.46 3.45 -0.24
N ALA A 312 1.77 4.56 -0.52
CA ALA A 312 1.91 5.80 0.24
C ALA A 312 0.56 6.27 0.79
N GLY A 313 0.51 6.60 2.09
CA GLY A 313 -0.66 7.18 2.72
C GLY A 313 -1.80 6.21 3.07
N PHE A 314 -1.54 4.90 3.12
CA PHE A 314 -2.52 3.89 3.53
C PHE A 314 -2.68 3.87 5.06
N ASN A 315 -3.25 4.92 5.60
CA ASN A 315 -3.29 5.19 7.04
C ASN A 315 -4.14 4.18 7.83
N ASN A 316 -5.09 3.50 7.19
CA ASN A 316 -5.92 2.46 7.81
C ASN A 316 -5.28 1.08 7.80
N GLY A 317 -4.00 1.01 7.43
CA GLY A 317 -3.21 -0.21 7.46
C GLY A 317 -3.10 -0.91 6.12
N VAL A 318 -2.14 -1.81 6.10
CA VAL A 318 -1.81 -2.68 4.96
C VAL A 318 -1.75 -4.10 5.50
N THR A 319 -2.61 -4.97 5.00
CA THR A 319 -2.68 -6.35 5.48
C THR A 319 -2.30 -7.31 4.37
N PHE A 320 -1.29 -8.12 4.62
CA PHE A 320 -0.85 -9.24 3.81
C PHE A 320 -0.91 -10.49 4.68
N THR A 321 -2.03 -11.16 4.74
CA THR A 321 -2.11 -12.44 5.46
C THR A 321 -2.35 -13.53 4.45
N SER A 322 -1.55 -14.58 4.50
CA SER A 322 -1.78 -15.79 3.75
C SER A 322 -1.92 -16.93 4.74
N SER A 323 -2.92 -17.75 4.60
CA SER A 323 -3.08 -18.98 5.37
C SER A 323 -2.71 -20.21 4.55
N ALA A 324 -1.93 -20.04 3.50
CA ALA A 324 -1.56 -21.14 2.63
C ALA A 324 -0.97 -22.29 3.42
N THR A 325 -1.58 -23.42 3.29
CA THR A 325 -1.06 -24.70 3.80
C THR A 325 0.17 -25.18 3.01
N THR A 326 0.52 -24.51 1.91
CA THR A 326 1.53 -24.97 0.93
C THR A 326 2.66 -23.98 0.65
N GLY A 327 2.73 -22.83 1.34
CA GLY A 327 3.80 -21.83 1.18
C GLY A 327 3.28 -20.40 1.06
N PRO A 328 4.15 -19.39 0.99
CA PRO A 328 3.73 -18.00 0.86
C PRO A 328 3.08 -17.76 -0.50
N ASN A 329 1.86 -17.22 -0.46
CA ASN A 329 1.13 -16.83 -1.67
C ASN A 329 1.31 -15.33 -1.98
N HIS A 330 2.06 -14.62 -1.15
CA HIS A 330 2.32 -13.20 -1.33
C HIS A 330 3.82 -12.96 -1.44
N GLU A 331 4.22 -12.23 -2.45
CA GLU A 331 5.61 -11.84 -2.71
C GLU A 331 5.69 -10.31 -2.77
N ILE A 332 6.25 -9.70 -1.76
CA ILE A 332 6.36 -8.25 -1.63
C ILE A 332 7.84 -7.88 -1.63
N PHE A 333 8.35 -7.49 -2.79
CA PHE A 333 9.77 -7.27 -3.00
C PHE A 333 10.08 -5.86 -3.49
N SER A 334 11.11 -5.25 -2.92
CA SER A 334 11.62 -3.93 -3.33
C SER A 334 10.54 -2.83 -3.35
N THR A 335 9.55 -2.95 -2.46
CA THR A 335 8.42 -2.04 -2.37
C THR A 335 8.64 -1.00 -1.26
N ALA A 336 8.29 0.25 -1.54
CA ALA A 336 8.40 1.34 -0.58
C ALA A 336 7.04 1.61 0.10
N PHE A 337 7.01 1.53 1.42
CA PHE A 337 5.85 1.89 2.24
C PHE A 337 6.09 3.24 2.90
N ARG A 338 5.24 4.23 2.61
CA ARG A 338 5.43 5.60 3.10
C ARG A 338 4.18 6.09 3.82
N GLN A 339 4.34 6.53 5.07
CA GLN A 339 3.22 7.06 5.87
C GLN A 339 2.00 6.12 5.89
N CYS A 340 2.26 4.83 5.96
CA CYS A 340 1.22 3.82 6.09
C CYS A 340 0.87 3.62 7.57
N GLY A 341 -0.32 3.07 7.83
CA GLY A 341 -0.69 2.47 9.10
C GLY A 341 0.09 1.18 9.36
N LEU A 342 -0.40 0.35 10.27
CA LEU A 342 0.23 -0.93 10.58
C LEU A 342 0.27 -1.84 9.33
N ILE A 343 1.45 -2.37 9.02
CA ILE A 343 1.65 -3.38 7.98
C ILE A 343 1.65 -4.75 8.65
N THR A 344 0.62 -5.55 8.40
CA THR A 344 0.55 -6.94 8.87
C THR A 344 1.08 -7.87 7.78
N VAL A 345 2.21 -8.52 8.06
CA VAL A 345 2.93 -9.31 7.05
C VAL A 345 2.39 -10.75 6.93
N GLY A 346 2.01 -11.38 8.05
CA GLY A 346 1.56 -12.77 8.05
C GLY A 346 2.63 -13.72 7.51
N THR A 347 2.23 -14.69 6.67
CA THR A 347 3.14 -15.68 6.03
C THR A 347 3.74 -15.17 4.71
N THR A 348 3.64 -13.90 4.42
CA THR A 348 4.13 -13.26 3.20
C THR A 348 5.65 -13.34 3.09
N GLU A 349 6.16 -13.50 1.88
CA GLU A 349 7.56 -13.28 1.55
C GLU A 349 7.79 -11.77 1.35
N PHE A 350 8.38 -11.12 2.37
CA PHE A 350 8.49 -9.67 2.48
C PHE A 350 9.96 -9.26 2.55
N ARG A 351 10.58 -8.94 1.41
CA ARG A 351 12.02 -8.76 1.28
C ARG A 351 12.42 -7.49 0.56
N ASN A 352 13.57 -6.93 0.96
CA ASN A 352 14.16 -5.74 0.34
C ASN A 352 13.20 -4.55 0.29
N ASN A 353 12.39 -4.37 1.35
CA ASN A 353 11.39 -3.32 1.41
C ASN A 353 11.86 -2.15 2.28
N SER A 354 11.38 -0.94 1.97
CA SER A 354 11.62 0.25 2.77
C SER A 354 10.33 0.75 3.41
N ILE A 355 10.37 1.02 4.72
CA ILE A 355 9.23 1.47 5.52
C ILE A 355 9.59 2.82 6.14
N THR A 356 8.92 3.88 5.72
CA THR A 356 9.26 5.25 6.10
C THR A 356 8.07 5.97 6.71
N GLY A 357 8.27 6.54 7.90
CA GLY A 357 7.33 7.50 8.47
C GLY A 357 5.97 6.90 8.78
N SER A 358 5.88 5.68 9.30
CA SER A 358 4.62 5.05 9.69
C SER A 358 3.81 5.97 10.62
N VAL A 359 2.52 6.02 10.41
CA VAL A 359 1.57 6.79 11.25
C VAL A 359 0.97 5.96 12.38
N ALA A 360 1.24 4.65 12.42
CA ALA A 360 0.80 3.75 13.48
C ALA A 360 1.79 3.74 14.65
N THR A 361 1.37 3.16 15.77
CA THR A 361 2.22 2.94 16.95
C THR A 361 3.34 1.93 16.69
N SER A 362 3.18 1.10 15.67
CA SER A 362 4.21 0.20 15.13
C SER A 362 4.06 0.14 13.62
N ALA A 363 5.19 0.12 12.90
CA ALA A 363 5.14 0.11 11.44
C ALA A 363 4.78 -1.27 10.89
N VAL A 364 5.36 -2.34 11.43
CA VAL A 364 5.16 -3.71 10.94
C VAL A 364 4.80 -4.64 12.10
N LEU A 365 3.81 -5.50 11.87
CA LEU A 365 3.48 -6.65 12.70
C LEU A 365 4.02 -7.92 12.04
N LEU A 366 4.90 -8.62 12.74
CA LEU A 366 5.44 -9.91 12.32
C LEU A 366 4.86 -11.07 13.14
N GLU A 367 4.73 -12.20 12.47
CA GLU A 367 4.41 -13.50 13.05
C GLU A 367 5.63 -14.43 12.95
N THR A 368 5.65 -15.52 13.71
CA THR A 368 6.75 -16.51 13.66
C THR A 368 6.92 -17.19 12.29
N THR A 369 5.90 -17.11 11.47
CA THR A 369 5.86 -17.66 10.10
C THR A 369 6.19 -16.63 9.02
N SER A 370 6.41 -15.36 9.38
CA SER A 370 6.78 -14.32 8.42
C SER A 370 8.16 -14.58 7.84
N ILE A 371 8.29 -14.46 6.51
CA ILE A 371 9.55 -14.64 5.79
C ILE A 371 10.07 -13.25 5.42
N VAL A 372 11.04 -12.76 6.16
CA VAL A 372 11.48 -11.37 6.07
C VAL A 372 13.00 -11.24 5.96
N SER A 373 13.47 -10.35 5.08
CA SER A 373 14.89 -9.97 5.00
C SER A 373 15.07 -8.61 4.34
N ASP A 374 16.22 -8.00 4.55
CA ASP A 374 16.65 -6.77 3.88
C ASP A 374 15.62 -5.62 4.06
N LEU A 375 15.21 -5.34 5.30
CA LEU A 375 14.23 -4.31 5.59
C LEU A 375 14.90 -3.03 6.11
N VAL A 376 14.49 -1.91 5.51
CA VAL A 376 14.96 -0.58 5.90
C VAL A 376 13.83 0.19 6.56
N PHE A 377 14.01 0.55 7.83
CA PHE A 377 13.03 1.31 8.60
C PHE A 377 13.54 2.72 8.88
N THR A 378 12.72 3.74 8.56
CA THR A 378 12.98 5.13 8.93
C THR A 378 11.83 5.65 9.77
N SER A 379 12.13 6.06 11.00
CA SER A 379 11.14 6.50 11.98
C SER A 379 10.49 7.84 11.62
N ALA A 380 9.23 8.00 12.02
CA ALA A 380 8.56 9.31 12.07
C ALA A 380 8.87 10.11 13.35
N GLY A 381 9.74 9.58 14.22
CA GLY A 381 10.07 10.15 15.54
C GLY A 381 9.26 9.56 16.70
N THR A 382 8.25 8.76 16.43
CA THR A 382 7.44 8.05 17.44
C THR A 382 7.06 6.67 16.92
N GLY A 383 6.70 5.75 17.82
CA GLY A 383 6.31 4.38 17.47
C GLY A 383 7.50 3.44 17.24
N HIS A 384 7.22 2.19 16.96
CA HIS A 384 8.18 1.11 16.78
C HIS A 384 8.30 0.71 15.31
N ALA A 385 9.47 0.21 14.88
CA ALA A 385 9.62 -0.38 13.55
C ALA A 385 8.84 -1.69 13.45
N ILE A 386 8.98 -2.54 14.47
CA ILE A 386 8.40 -3.89 14.49
C ILE A 386 7.67 -4.09 15.80
N THR A 387 6.48 -4.68 15.74
CA THR A 387 5.80 -5.27 16.89
C THR A 387 5.59 -6.76 16.69
N ILE A 388 5.57 -7.50 17.81
CA ILE A 388 5.31 -8.93 17.85
C ILE A 388 4.27 -9.18 18.94
N GLU A 389 3.24 -9.97 18.61
CA GLU A 389 2.14 -10.34 19.52
C GLU A 389 2.14 -11.83 19.88
N THR A 390 3.03 -12.62 19.29
CA THR A 390 3.14 -14.06 19.55
C THR A 390 4.54 -14.38 20.09
N PRO A 391 4.67 -15.09 21.23
CA PRO A 391 5.97 -15.56 21.71
C PRO A 391 6.63 -16.51 20.73
N GLY A 392 7.96 -16.48 20.63
CA GLY A 392 8.68 -17.39 19.73
C GLY A 392 10.06 -16.91 19.34
N THR A 393 10.60 -17.52 18.29
CA THR A 393 11.90 -17.17 17.72
C THR A 393 11.69 -16.51 16.36
N TYR A 394 12.41 -15.40 16.14
CA TYR A 394 12.33 -14.60 14.93
C TYR A 394 13.74 -14.39 14.37
N ASP A 395 13.91 -14.55 13.08
CA ASP A 395 15.18 -14.38 12.38
C ASP A 395 15.14 -13.07 11.58
N PHE A 396 16.02 -12.11 11.93
CA PHE A 396 16.16 -10.83 11.26
C PHE A 396 17.47 -10.83 10.46
N THR A 397 17.34 -10.72 9.14
CA THR A 397 18.49 -10.70 8.23
C THR A 397 18.56 -9.35 7.53
N ASP A 398 19.68 -8.65 7.73
CA ASP A 398 20.00 -7.36 7.10
C ASP A 398 18.92 -6.26 7.32
N PHE A 399 18.43 -6.11 8.56
CA PHE A 399 17.53 -5.03 8.92
C PHE A 399 18.30 -3.78 9.32
N THR A 400 17.79 -2.59 8.96
CA THR A 400 18.34 -1.30 9.39
C THR A 400 17.27 -0.44 10.02
N TYR A 401 17.64 0.33 11.07
CA TYR A 401 16.72 1.14 11.86
C TYR A 401 17.22 2.58 11.99
N GLU A 402 16.68 3.51 11.21
CA GLU A 402 17.04 4.92 11.26
C GLU A 402 16.06 5.72 12.11
N GLY A 403 16.55 6.49 13.05
CA GLY A 403 15.76 7.41 13.87
C GLY A 403 14.95 6.76 14.99
N TYR A 404 15.17 5.47 15.27
CA TYR A 404 14.60 4.79 16.44
C TYR A 404 15.48 4.96 17.68
N ALA A 405 14.89 4.83 18.88
CA ALA A 405 15.62 5.02 20.12
C ALA A 405 16.79 4.05 20.28
N ALA A 406 17.91 4.57 20.78
CA ALA A 406 19.11 3.76 21.03
C ALA A 406 19.06 2.99 22.36
N THR A 407 18.11 3.29 23.24
CA THR A 407 18.03 2.71 24.59
C THR A 407 16.68 2.06 24.83
N ASP A 408 16.72 0.92 25.51
CA ASP A 408 15.54 0.17 25.92
C ASP A 408 14.66 0.98 26.90
N GLY A 409 13.37 0.99 26.63
CA GLY A 409 12.36 0.86 27.65
C GLY A 409 11.49 2.02 28.03
N SER A 410 11.68 3.25 27.64
CA SER A 410 10.81 4.29 28.22
C SER A 410 10.23 5.32 27.26
N THR A 411 10.78 5.43 26.08
CA THR A 411 10.41 6.51 25.14
C THR A 411 9.33 6.13 24.16
N GLY A 412 9.06 4.84 23.96
CA GLY A 412 8.02 4.34 23.06
C GLY A 412 8.37 4.45 21.58
N ASN A 413 9.66 4.58 21.24
CA ASN A 413 10.17 4.60 19.88
C ASN A 413 11.39 3.69 19.69
N GLU A 414 11.54 2.65 20.50
CA GLU A 414 12.48 1.58 20.28
C GLU A 414 12.14 0.88 18.96
N SER A 415 13.13 0.33 18.26
CA SER A 415 12.88 -0.33 16.97
C SER A 415 12.01 -1.57 17.08
N PHE A 416 12.05 -2.26 18.22
CA PHE A 416 11.29 -3.49 18.44
C PHE A 416 10.43 -3.43 19.70
N TYR A 417 9.16 -3.82 19.57
CA TYR A 417 8.22 -3.93 20.67
C TYR A 417 7.70 -5.36 20.80
N ASN A 418 8.08 -6.03 21.90
CA ASN A 418 7.53 -7.32 22.27
C ASN A 418 6.25 -7.11 23.08
N ASN A 419 5.12 -7.23 22.43
CA ASN A 419 3.78 -7.17 23.04
C ASN A 419 3.14 -8.56 23.23
N SER A 420 3.93 -9.63 23.11
CA SER A 420 3.42 -11.01 23.14
C SER A 420 3.02 -11.50 24.55
N GLY A 421 3.39 -10.77 25.60
CA GLY A 421 3.22 -11.23 26.98
C GLY A 421 4.10 -12.44 27.36
N GLY A 422 5.03 -12.84 26.53
CA GLY A 422 5.90 -14.02 26.72
C GLY A 422 7.34 -13.81 26.27
N ALA A 423 8.07 -14.92 26.22
CA ALA A 423 9.48 -14.90 25.82
C ALA A 423 9.63 -14.88 24.29
N VAL A 424 10.47 -13.97 23.82
CA VAL A 424 10.84 -13.83 22.40
C VAL A 424 12.35 -13.92 22.27
N THR A 425 12.81 -14.65 21.27
CA THR A 425 14.22 -14.69 20.86
C THR A 425 14.34 -14.08 19.47
N ILE A 426 15.22 -13.11 19.32
CA ILE A 426 15.54 -12.49 18.02
C ILE A 426 16.94 -12.92 17.63
N ASN A 427 17.08 -13.60 16.50
CA ASN A 427 18.37 -13.89 15.89
C ASN A 427 18.67 -12.84 14.84
N VAL A 428 19.70 -12.06 14.99
CA VAL A 428 20.13 -11.02 14.05
C VAL A 428 21.28 -11.56 13.20
N SER A 429 21.14 -11.49 11.89
CA SER A 429 22.16 -11.87 10.92
C SER A 429 22.40 -10.74 9.94
N GLY A 430 23.42 -9.95 10.18
CA GLY A 430 23.66 -8.70 9.43
C GLY A 430 22.74 -7.55 9.83
N GLY A 431 23.02 -6.36 9.30
CA GLY A 431 22.27 -5.15 9.64
C GLY A 431 22.45 -4.66 11.08
N ASP A 432 21.46 -3.93 11.58
CA ASP A 432 21.49 -3.32 12.90
C ASP A 432 20.87 -4.22 13.97
N SER A 433 21.40 -4.15 15.18
CA SER A 433 20.78 -4.76 16.34
C SER A 433 19.56 -3.95 16.80
N PRO A 434 18.37 -4.55 16.97
CA PRO A 434 17.21 -3.79 17.41
C PRO A 434 17.34 -3.31 18.87
N THR A 435 16.85 -2.12 19.12
CA THR A 435 16.55 -1.67 20.49
C THR A 435 15.19 -2.24 20.89
N VAL A 436 15.08 -2.72 22.13
CA VAL A 436 13.95 -3.54 22.57
C VAL A 436 13.11 -2.84 23.62
N ARG A 437 11.81 -2.85 23.45
CA ARG A 437 10.81 -2.58 24.48
C ARG A 437 10.01 -3.86 24.75
N ASN A 438 9.86 -4.20 26.03
CA ASN A 438 9.03 -5.30 26.46
C ASN A 438 7.70 -4.79 27.04
N GLY A 439 6.58 -5.34 26.58
CA GLY A 439 5.27 -5.15 27.17
C GLY A 439 5.10 -5.93 28.49
N ALA A 440 3.91 -5.87 29.06
CA ALA A 440 3.61 -6.55 30.32
C ALA A 440 3.80 -8.07 30.20
N GLY A 441 4.62 -8.66 31.07
CA GLY A 441 4.89 -10.09 31.09
C GLY A 441 5.81 -10.60 29.97
N ALA A 442 6.28 -9.71 29.09
CA ALA A 442 7.17 -10.07 27.99
C ALA A 442 8.65 -10.01 28.38
N SER A 443 9.46 -10.83 27.72
CA SER A 443 10.92 -10.80 27.79
C SER A 443 11.53 -11.06 26.43
N THR A 444 12.63 -10.40 26.10
CA THR A 444 13.29 -10.55 24.79
C THR A 444 14.76 -10.82 24.96
N VAL A 445 15.26 -11.80 24.21
CA VAL A 445 16.68 -12.07 24.04
C VAL A 445 17.06 -11.74 22.61
N VAL A 446 18.06 -10.90 22.41
CA VAL A 446 18.60 -10.57 21.08
C VAL A 446 19.92 -11.31 20.90
N ASN A 447 19.94 -12.26 19.98
CA ASN A 447 21.13 -12.95 19.52
C ASN A 447 21.64 -12.22 18.28
N ASN A 448 22.55 -11.30 18.46
CA ASN A 448 23.12 -10.53 17.37
C ASN A 448 24.30 -11.29 16.74
N ASN A 449 24.00 -12.20 15.82
CA ASN A 449 24.98 -12.96 15.07
C ASN A 449 25.34 -12.22 13.79
N ILE A 450 26.58 -11.77 13.72
CA ILE A 450 27.17 -11.17 12.51
C ILE A 450 28.00 -12.22 11.77
N SER A 451 28.10 -12.04 10.45
CA SER A 451 28.88 -12.93 9.57
C SER A 451 30.26 -12.34 9.33
N ILE A 452 31.30 -13.09 9.61
CA ILE A 452 32.70 -12.71 9.34
C ILE A 452 33.23 -13.60 8.24
N THR A 453 33.67 -12.99 7.14
CA THR A 453 34.28 -13.70 6.01
C THR A 453 35.77 -13.41 6.00
N VAL A 454 36.58 -14.44 6.26
CA VAL A 454 38.03 -14.37 6.13
C VAL A 454 38.40 -14.69 4.69
N THR A 455 39.15 -13.81 4.04
CA THR A 455 39.44 -13.92 2.60
C THR A 455 40.95 -13.88 2.30
N ASN A 456 41.29 -14.09 1.03
CA ASN A 456 42.64 -14.14 0.52
C ASN A 456 43.52 -15.25 1.13
N LEU A 457 42.90 -16.37 1.50
CA LEU A 457 43.55 -17.53 2.06
C LEU A 457 44.26 -18.34 0.99
N LYS A 458 45.43 -18.87 1.33
CA LYS A 458 46.22 -19.76 0.45
C LYS A 458 45.84 -21.21 0.68
N ASP A 459 46.22 -22.07 -0.28
CA ASP A 459 46.04 -23.50 -0.17
C ASP A 459 46.71 -24.04 1.09
N ASN A 460 46.10 -25.04 1.71
CA ASN A 460 46.55 -25.67 2.93
C ASN A 460 46.71 -24.72 4.13
N THR A 461 45.91 -23.65 4.16
CA THR A 461 45.85 -22.77 5.31
C THR A 461 44.82 -23.31 6.33
N GLU A 462 45.27 -23.58 7.53
CA GLU A 462 44.41 -23.80 8.68
C GLU A 462 44.04 -22.43 9.27
N VAL A 463 42.74 -22.19 9.44
CA VAL A 463 42.20 -20.98 10.10
C VAL A 463 41.56 -21.41 11.40
N ARG A 464 41.93 -20.78 12.52
CA ARG A 464 41.32 -20.96 13.81
C ARG A 464 40.88 -19.62 14.36
N VAL A 465 39.70 -19.55 14.91
CA VAL A 465 39.14 -18.34 15.48
C VAL A 465 38.89 -18.55 16.97
N PHE A 466 39.48 -17.71 17.78
CA PHE A 466 39.39 -17.80 19.24
C PHE A 466 38.75 -16.55 19.84
N LEU A 467 38.10 -16.71 21.01
CA LEU A 467 37.75 -15.57 21.82
C LEU A 467 39.05 -14.91 22.34
N THR A 468 39.29 -13.64 22.02
CA THR A 468 40.51 -12.92 22.43
C THR A 468 40.70 -12.93 23.93
N SER A 469 39.62 -12.84 24.71
CA SER A 469 39.68 -12.84 26.18
C SER A 469 40.18 -14.16 26.78
N THR A 470 40.25 -15.22 26.00
CA THR A 470 40.70 -16.54 26.48
C THR A 470 42.11 -16.90 26.05
N LEU A 471 42.76 -16.07 25.21
CA LEU A 471 44.10 -16.36 24.67
C LEU A 471 45.22 -16.12 25.68
N ASP A 472 45.06 -15.15 26.60
CA ASP A 472 46.08 -14.73 27.58
C ASP A 472 45.62 -15.01 29.01
N ASN A 473 45.18 -16.25 29.28
CA ASN A 473 44.77 -16.60 30.62
C ASN A 473 45.94 -16.71 31.57
N ALA A 474 45.79 -16.11 32.78
CA ALA A 474 46.72 -16.33 33.86
C ALA A 474 46.70 -17.79 34.37
N PRO A 475 47.80 -18.28 34.94
CA PRO A 475 47.83 -19.64 35.51
C PRO A 475 46.75 -19.88 36.58
N PRO A 476 46.07 -21.05 36.58
CA PRO A 476 46.32 -22.19 35.71
C PRO A 476 45.76 -21.99 34.29
N TYR A 477 46.59 -22.19 33.29
CA TYR A 477 46.25 -22.03 31.87
C TYR A 477 45.10 -22.93 31.49
N THR A 478 44.03 -22.37 30.99
CA THR A 478 42.92 -23.06 30.33
C THR A 478 43.10 -22.98 28.83
N ALA A 479 42.68 -24.01 28.09
CA ALA A 479 42.71 -23.98 26.64
C ALA A 479 41.88 -22.76 26.11
N PRO A 480 42.37 -22.04 25.10
CA PRO A 480 41.60 -20.98 24.48
C PRO A 480 40.27 -21.49 23.94
N THR A 481 39.24 -20.67 24.05
CA THR A 481 37.92 -21.02 23.50
C THR A 481 37.91 -20.74 21.99
N GLU A 482 37.89 -21.82 21.21
CA GLU A 482 37.71 -21.77 19.77
C GLU A 482 36.24 -21.62 19.43
N VAL A 483 35.89 -20.66 18.58
CA VAL A 483 34.52 -20.38 18.13
C VAL A 483 34.26 -20.83 16.70
N ALA A 484 35.29 -20.90 15.88
CA ALA A 484 35.21 -21.38 14.50
C ALA A 484 36.60 -21.82 13.98
N GLY A 485 36.61 -22.69 13.00
CA GLY A 485 37.85 -23.12 12.35
C GLY A 485 37.61 -23.90 11.07
N VAL A 486 38.58 -23.88 10.17
CA VAL A 486 38.56 -24.62 8.93
C VAL A 486 40.00 -24.90 8.45
N GLU A 487 40.18 -26.00 7.75
CA GLU A 487 41.37 -26.25 6.97
C GLU A 487 41.04 -26.12 5.48
N ILE A 488 41.66 -25.13 4.81
CA ILE A 488 41.44 -24.85 3.38
C ILE A 488 42.19 -25.92 2.58
N ALA A 489 41.43 -26.79 1.96
CA ALA A 489 41.99 -27.88 1.13
C ALA A 489 42.62 -27.33 -0.18
N THR A 490 43.52 -28.09 -0.78
CA THR A 490 44.01 -27.92 -2.14
C THR A 490 42.94 -28.34 -3.13
N ASP A 491 42.34 -27.44 -3.84
CA ASP A 491 41.35 -27.79 -4.89
C ASP A 491 41.83 -27.50 -6.32
N GLY A 492 43.06 -27.00 -6.47
CA GLY A 492 43.62 -26.70 -7.77
C GLY A 492 42.99 -25.49 -8.50
N THR A 493 42.04 -24.82 -7.89
CA THR A 493 41.37 -23.66 -8.47
C THR A 493 42.06 -22.38 -8.02
N ALA A 494 42.58 -21.59 -8.94
CA ALA A 494 43.15 -20.27 -8.69
C ALA A 494 42.00 -19.27 -8.42
N GLY A 495 41.54 -19.18 -7.18
CA GLY A 495 40.47 -18.25 -6.78
C GLY A 495 40.64 -17.76 -5.35
N ALA A 496 40.00 -16.67 -5.02
CA ALA A 496 39.96 -16.15 -3.65
C ALA A 496 39.31 -17.18 -2.73
N ARG A 497 40.10 -17.74 -1.83
CA ARG A 497 39.62 -18.71 -0.86
C ARG A 497 39.13 -17.98 0.36
N SER A 498 37.98 -18.34 0.84
CA SER A 498 37.32 -17.69 1.95
C SER A 498 36.75 -18.71 2.94
N PHE A 499 36.61 -18.26 4.17
CA PHE A 499 35.97 -18.99 5.26
C PHE A 499 35.01 -18.04 5.96
N THR A 500 33.74 -18.39 6.01
CA THR A 500 32.70 -17.60 6.65
C THR A 500 32.21 -18.28 7.91
N PHE A 501 32.04 -17.54 8.99
CA PHE A 501 31.47 -18.00 10.25
C PHE A 501 30.62 -16.91 10.87
N SER A 502 29.74 -17.29 11.80
CA SER A 502 28.87 -16.38 12.52
C SER A 502 29.28 -16.25 13.99
N VAL A 503 29.19 -15.05 14.52
CA VAL A 503 29.50 -14.75 15.93
C VAL A 503 28.65 -13.56 16.42
N ALA A 504 28.44 -13.45 17.72
CA ALA A 504 27.74 -12.30 18.28
C ALA A 504 28.53 -10.99 18.05
N ALA A 505 27.84 -9.94 17.65
CA ALA A 505 28.46 -8.60 17.46
C ALA A 505 29.12 -8.11 18.74
N GLY A 506 30.24 -7.39 18.59
CA GLY A 506 31.03 -6.91 19.73
C GLY A 506 31.90 -7.98 20.40
N THR A 507 31.90 -9.20 19.92
CA THR A 507 32.76 -10.27 20.45
C THR A 507 34.22 -10.04 20.05
N GLY A 508 35.12 -9.97 21.01
CA GLY A 508 36.56 -9.88 20.76
C GLY A 508 37.08 -11.21 20.20
N LEU A 509 37.58 -11.22 18.98
CA LEU A 509 38.05 -12.39 18.26
C LEU A 509 39.52 -12.25 17.89
N THR A 510 40.24 -13.38 17.92
CA THR A 510 41.56 -13.50 17.30
C THR A 510 41.53 -14.59 16.25
N ILE A 511 41.74 -14.21 14.99
CA ILE A 511 41.82 -15.11 13.85
C ILE A 511 43.27 -15.50 13.68
N ARG A 512 43.58 -16.79 13.79
CA ARG A 512 44.92 -17.38 13.58
C ARG A 512 44.96 -18.16 12.27
N THR A 513 46.01 -17.95 11.50
CA THR A 513 46.25 -18.71 10.29
C THR A 513 47.58 -19.46 10.37
N PHE A 514 47.54 -20.73 10.03
CA PHE A 514 48.71 -21.61 9.95
C PHE A 514 48.87 -22.17 8.54
N ASN A 515 50.08 -22.13 8.04
CA ASN A 515 50.39 -22.71 6.77
C ASN A 515 51.89 -23.04 6.72
N GLU A 516 52.26 -24.20 6.23
CA GLU A 516 53.68 -24.66 6.16
C GLU A 516 54.59 -23.70 5.37
N ARG A 517 54.04 -22.96 4.41
CA ARG A 517 54.83 -22.14 3.49
C ARG A 517 54.69 -20.63 3.73
N TRP A 518 53.82 -20.24 4.63
CA TRP A 518 53.47 -18.85 4.90
C TRP A 518 53.62 -18.53 6.38
N ILE A 519 54.02 -17.31 6.66
CA ILE A 519 54.15 -16.88 8.06
C ILE A 519 52.76 -16.90 8.70
N ALA A 520 52.70 -17.49 9.88
CA ALA A 520 51.46 -17.46 10.67
C ALA A 520 51.07 -16.01 11.00
N ALA A 521 49.78 -15.72 10.91
CA ALA A 521 49.25 -14.39 11.22
C ALA A 521 48.18 -14.49 12.29
N ASP A 522 48.25 -13.59 13.26
CA ASP A 522 47.21 -13.36 14.28
C ASP A 522 46.56 -12.01 14.01
N ILE A 523 45.26 -11.97 13.83
CA ILE A 523 44.50 -10.75 13.61
C ILE A 523 43.42 -10.65 14.70
N ALA A 524 43.53 -9.62 15.54
CA ALA A 524 42.52 -9.34 16.56
C ALA A 524 41.48 -8.36 16.00
N ILE A 525 40.21 -8.68 16.15
CA ILE A 525 39.08 -7.86 15.72
C ILE A 525 38.00 -7.82 16.81
N VAL A 526 37.20 -6.75 16.81
CA VAL A 526 35.96 -6.65 17.57
C VAL A 526 34.88 -6.20 16.58
N PRO A 527 34.31 -7.14 15.82
CA PRO A 527 33.37 -6.80 14.78
C PRO A 527 32.01 -6.41 15.38
N THR A 528 31.45 -5.30 14.92
CA THR A 528 30.11 -4.82 15.31
C THR A 528 29.07 -5.01 14.20
N SER A 529 29.52 -5.36 13.00
CA SER A 529 28.67 -5.66 11.84
C SER A 529 29.33 -6.74 11.00
N SER A 530 28.57 -7.35 10.10
CA SER A 530 29.12 -8.30 9.11
C SER A 530 30.22 -7.64 8.28
N GLN A 531 31.35 -8.30 8.16
CA GLN A 531 32.52 -7.74 7.49
C GLN A 531 33.44 -8.81 6.88
N GLU A 532 34.22 -8.37 5.91
CA GLU A 532 35.31 -9.14 5.32
C GLU A 532 36.64 -8.81 6.02
N VAL A 533 37.41 -9.86 6.35
CA VAL A 533 38.76 -9.74 6.91
C VAL A 533 39.74 -10.34 5.92
N GLN A 534 40.50 -9.48 5.27
CA GLN A 534 41.50 -9.95 4.30
C GLN A 534 42.82 -10.30 5.01
N ILE A 535 43.30 -11.51 4.77
CA ILE A 535 44.58 -11.97 5.33
C ILE A 535 45.71 -11.72 4.33
N ALA A 536 46.65 -10.89 4.73
CA ALA A 536 47.87 -10.67 3.97
C ALA A 536 48.92 -11.73 4.34
N GLN A 537 48.84 -12.93 3.80
CA GLN A 537 49.81 -13.99 4.05
C GLN A 537 51.14 -13.71 3.34
N GLN A 538 52.22 -13.60 4.12
CA GLN A 538 53.58 -13.43 3.58
C GLN A 538 54.28 -14.78 3.53
N ARG A 539 54.98 -15.03 2.41
CA ARG A 539 55.74 -16.27 2.24
C ARG A 539 56.88 -16.31 3.27
N ASP A 540 56.99 -17.44 3.98
CA ASP A 540 58.14 -17.67 4.85
C ASP A 540 59.41 -17.90 3.98
N ARG A 541 60.34 -16.96 4.08
CA ARG A 541 61.58 -17.00 3.30
C ARG A 541 62.60 -18.00 3.89
N VAL A 542 62.37 -18.47 5.08
CA VAL A 542 63.21 -19.47 5.76
C VAL A 542 62.82 -20.90 5.35
N PHE A 543 61.59 -21.04 4.85
CA PHE A 543 61.11 -22.34 4.39
C PHE A 543 61.77 -22.69 3.04
N THR A 544 62.82 -23.46 3.08
CA THR A 544 63.42 -24.07 1.90
C THR A 544 62.75 -25.42 1.65
N ASN A 545 62.13 -25.59 0.50
CA ASN A 545 61.55 -26.88 0.11
C ASN A 545 62.68 -27.93 0.19
N PRO A 546 62.54 -29.00 0.96
CA PRO A 546 63.47 -30.12 0.87
C PRO A 546 63.40 -30.66 -0.56
N SER A 547 64.48 -30.61 -1.25
CA SER A 547 64.69 -31.11 -2.60
C SER A 547 64.42 -32.59 -2.73
#